data_f96a48b4f9be3221634ca102cd021597
#
_entry.id   f96a48b4f9be3221634ca102cd021597
#
_cell.length_a   1.000
_cell.length_b   1.000
_cell.length_c   1.000
_cell.angle_alpha   90.00
_cell.angle_beta   90.00
_cell.angle_gamma   90.00
#
_symmetry.space_group_name_H-M   'P 1'
#
loop_
_entity.id
_entity.type
_entity.pdbx_description
1 polymer ?
#
loop_
_entity_poly.entity_id
_entity_poly.type
_entity_poly.pdbx_seq_one_letter_code
_entity_poly.pdbx_strand_id
1 'polypeptide(L)'
;MELHAWINPFRAKTKDTKELAANHPYWLKPDRFFSYDGLIIFDPGQIENQRYICDVAADIVRRYDVDGLHIDDYFYPYPVPGLPIPDDATFAANRNGFNNRADWRRYNVNTFIKMLYNTVHSIKPWVKFGVSPFGIYHNLSSGGSVPGSDTRGLQNYDDLYADVLFWVGQGWVDYVVPQLYWPIGHSSADYDRLLRWWAKHAAGRPLYIGQDVERTVSKADLNNPTVNQMNAKFELQRSFPSVQGHVIWYSAAVVRNEGNYAYELQNNYHLTPALVPQMPFIDDKAPKKPRKLKAMWMPDGYYLFWT
;
A
#
# COMPACT_ATOMS: atom_id res chain seq x y z
N MET A 1 -9.48 -13.75 10.75
CA MET A 1 -9.10 -12.32 10.68
C MET A 1 -7.58 -12.29 10.60
N GLU A 2 -6.99 -11.47 9.74
CA GLU A 2 -5.55 -11.28 9.65
C GLU A 2 -5.16 -9.93 10.26
N LEU A 3 -3.99 -9.86 10.89
CA LEU A 3 -3.40 -8.64 11.45
C LEU A 3 -2.18 -8.27 10.64
N HIS A 4 -2.20 -7.10 10.00
CA HIS A 4 -1.06 -6.57 9.26
C HIS A 4 -0.46 -5.38 10.01
N ALA A 5 0.84 -5.45 10.33
CA ALA A 5 1.57 -4.32 10.88
C ALA A 5 1.86 -3.31 9.76
N TRP A 6 1.46 -2.05 9.97
CA TRP A 6 1.73 -0.98 9.03
C TRP A 6 2.85 -0.08 9.54
N ILE A 7 3.87 0.11 8.71
CA ILE A 7 4.99 1.01 8.98
C ILE A 7 5.18 2.01 7.84
N ASN A 8 5.71 3.19 8.20
CA ASN A 8 6.13 4.20 7.24
C ASN A 8 7.68 4.19 7.21
N PRO A 9 8.31 3.68 6.13
CA PRO A 9 9.71 3.32 6.19
C PRO A 9 10.67 4.50 6.32
N PHE A 10 10.49 5.60 5.56
CA PHE A 10 11.51 6.63 5.45
C PHE A 10 11.21 7.93 6.23
N ARG A 11 10.02 8.08 6.78
CA ARG A 11 9.69 9.26 7.60
C ARG A 11 10.18 9.11 9.03
N ALA A 12 11.32 9.73 9.36
CA ALA A 12 11.81 9.80 10.71
C ALA A 12 10.99 10.79 11.57
N LYS A 13 10.54 11.89 10.97
CA LYS A 13 9.74 12.93 11.64
C LYS A 13 8.70 13.50 10.68
N THR A 14 7.45 13.60 11.13
CA THR A 14 6.38 14.33 10.45
C THR A 14 6.30 15.78 10.94
N LYS A 15 5.51 16.63 10.29
CA LYS A 15 5.28 18.01 10.73
C LYS A 15 4.65 18.08 12.13
N ASP A 16 3.82 17.09 12.47
CA ASP A 16 3.11 17.04 13.75
C ASP A 16 3.93 16.40 14.88
N THR A 17 5.06 15.77 14.55
CA THR A 17 5.97 15.20 15.55
C THR A 17 6.73 16.31 16.26
N LYS A 18 6.51 16.48 17.56
CA LYS A 18 7.17 17.52 18.35
C LYS A 18 8.68 17.29 18.42
N GLU A 19 9.09 16.13 18.92
CA GLU A 19 10.50 15.77 19.13
C GLU A 19 10.75 14.31 18.72
N LEU A 20 11.98 14.04 18.28
CA LEU A 20 12.48 12.69 18.11
C LEU A 20 12.90 12.12 19.46
N ALA A 21 12.72 10.83 19.67
CA ALA A 21 13.22 10.15 20.87
C ALA A 21 14.73 10.39 21.04
N ALA A 22 15.19 10.52 22.31
CA ALA A 22 16.58 10.83 22.60
C ALA A 22 17.59 9.80 22.04
N ASN A 23 17.17 8.55 21.87
CA ASN A 23 17.96 7.48 21.27
C ASN A 23 17.73 7.30 19.75
N HIS A 24 17.03 8.26 19.10
CA HIS A 24 16.77 8.15 17.67
C HIS A 24 18.07 8.21 16.85
N PRO A 25 18.24 7.38 15.80
CA PRO A 25 19.46 7.34 14.99
C PRO A 25 19.89 8.69 14.38
N TYR A 26 18.96 9.60 14.21
CA TYR A 26 19.21 10.95 13.72
C TYR A 26 20.27 11.70 14.55
N TRP A 27 20.25 11.52 15.87
CA TRP A 27 21.20 12.20 16.78
C TRP A 27 22.63 11.66 16.67
N LEU A 28 22.76 10.39 16.29
CA LEU A 28 24.07 9.71 16.19
C LEU A 28 24.66 9.81 14.77
N LYS A 29 23.82 9.90 13.76
CA LYS A 29 24.19 9.85 12.32
C LYS A 29 23.33 10.82 11.51
N PRO A 30 23.38 12.15 11.77
CA PRO A 30 22.53 13.12 11.09
C PRO A 30 22.79 13.18 9.58
N ASP A 31 23.98 12.82 9.11
CA ASP A 31 24.38 12.71 7.71
C ASP A 31 23.62 11.65 6.91
N ARG A 32 22.89 10.75 7.59
CA ARG A 32 22.01 9.75 6.95
C ARG A 32 20.60 10.26 6.69
N PHE A 33 20.33 11.51 7.05
CA PHE A 33 18.99 12.09 6.94
C PHE A 33 19.05 13.39 6.16
N PHE A 34 17.92 13.77 5.62
CA PHE A 34 17.73 15.12 5.12
C PHE A 34 16.42 15.71 5.62
N SER A 35 16.40 17.03 5.74
CA SER A 35 15.20 17.80 6.04
C SER A 35 14.52 18.23 4.75
N TYR A 36 13.19 18.08 4.68
CA TYR A 36 12.42 18.46 3.50
C TYR A 36 11.02 18.93 3.93
N ASP A 37 10.69 20.17 3.70
CA ASP A 37 9.39 20.78 4.01
C ASP A 37 8.87 20.46 5.42
N GLY A 38 9.73 20.60 6.43
CA GLY A 38 9.40 20.33 7.84
C GLY A 38 9.41 18.85 8.24
N LEU A 39 9.70 17.95 7.32
CA LEU A 39 9.93 16.54 7.58
C LEU A 39 11.42 16.27 7.86
N ILE A 40 11.71 15.18 8.57
CA ILE A 40 13.03 14.55 8.58
C ILE A 40 12.87 13.17 7.95
N ILE A 41 13.66 12.92 6.92
CA ILE A 41 13.59 11.72 6.09
C ILE A 41 14.88 10.92 6.27
N PHE A 42 14.76 9.62 6.52
CA PHE A 42 15.86 8.68 6.29
C PHE A 42 16.18 8.69 4.79
N ASP A 43 17.38 9.12 4.42
CA ASP A 43 17.76 9.19 2.99
C ASP A 43 17.68 7.80 2.35
N PRO A 44 16.78 7.57 1.37
CA PRO A 44 16.64 6.26 0.73
C PRO A 44 17.88 5.83 -0.08
N GLY A 45 18.74 6.78 -0.47
CA GLY A 45 20.01 6.50 -1.15
C GLY A 45 21.11 5.94 -0.24
N GLN A 46 20.89 5.89 1.08
CA GLN A 46 21.81 5.34 2.06
C GLN A 46 21.43 3.89 2.37
N ILE A 47 22.25 2.94 1.97
CA ILE A 47 21.98 1.50 2.15
C ILE A 47 21.85 1.11 3.65
N GLU A 48 22.53 1.82 4.52
CA GLU A 48 22.46 1.63 5.96
C GLU A 48 21.08 1.97 6.52
N ASN A 49 20.41 2.97 5.96
CA ASN A 49 19.03 3.31 6.33
C ASN A 49 18.07 2.22 5.87
N GLN A 50 18.24 1.73 4.64
CA GLN A 50 17.44 0.62 4.13
C GLN A 50 17.58 -0.62 5.03
N ARG A 51 18.82 -0.97 5.44
CA ARG A 51 19.09 -2.07 6.36
C ARG A 51 18.46 -1.85 7.74
N TYR A 52 18.63 -0.66 8.31
CA TYR A 52 18.04 -0.32 9.60
C TYR A 52 16.50 -0.47 9.59
N ILE A 53 15.83 -0.01 8.54
CA ILE A 53 14.37 -0.15 8.40
C ILE A 53 13.98 -1.63 8.24
N CYS A 54 14.76 -2.41 7.49
CA CYS A 54 14.57 -3.86 7.41
C CYS A 54 14.77 -4.56 8.77
N ASP A 55 15.72 -4.10 9.59
CA ASP A 55 15.92 -4.65 10.94
C ASP A 55 14.73 -4.34 11.85
N VAL A 56 14.14 -3.14 11.76
CA VAL A 56 12.89 -2.79 12.45
C VAL A 56 11.74 -3.70 12.02
N ALA A 57 11.58 -3.91 10.72
CA ALA A 57 10.57 -4.83 10.19
C ALA A 57 10.81 -6.28 10.65
N ALA A 58 12.07 -6.70 10.68
CA ALA A 58 12.48 -8.01 11.19
C ALA A 58 12.12 -8.20 12.66
N ASP A 59 12.33 -7.17 13.49
CA ASP A 59 11.96 -7.19 14.91
C ASP A 59 10.44 -7.38 15.08
N ILE A 60 9.64 -6.63 14.31
CA ILE A 60 8.18 -6.77 14.32
C ILE A 60 7.76 -8.20 13.95
N VAL A 61 8.25 -8.71 12.83
CA VAL A 61 7.87 -10.05 12.33
C VAL A 61 8.30 -11.16 13.28
N ARG A 62 9.46 -11.03 13.96
CA ARG A 62 9.93 -12.02 14.95
C ARG A 62 9.10 -12.01 16.22
N ARG A 63 8.81 -10.82 16.75
CA ARG A 63 8.24 -10.67 18.10
C ARG A 63 6.72 -10.76 18.15
N TYR A 64 6.05 -10.43 17.06
CA TYR A 64 4.59 -10.38 17.03
C TYR A 64 4.02 -11.45 16.10
N ASP A 65 2.81 -11.90 16.43
CA ASP A 65 2.05 -12.83 15.59
C ASP A 65 1.23 -12.04 14.57
N VAL A 66 1.95 -11.42 13.62
CA VAL A 66 1.34 -10.70 12.51
C VAL A 66 1.23 -11.60 11.29
N ASP A 67 0.15 -11.45 10.54
CA ASP A 67 -0.11 -12.15 9.28
C ASP A 67 0.49 -11.41 8.08
N GLY A 68 0.80 -10.12 8.26
CA GLY A 68 1.38 -9.30 7.21
C GLY A 68 2.17 -8.10 7.72
N LEU A 69 3.04 -7.58 6.86
CA LEU A 69 3.68 -6.28 6.96
C LEU A 69 3.19 -5.42 5.81
N HIS A 70 2.83 -4.17 6.09
CA HIS A 70 2.31 -3.23 5.10
C HIS A 70 3.07 -1.91 5.14
N ILE A 71 3.35 -1.36 3.97
CA ILE A 71 3.90 0.00 3.81
C ILE A 71 3.01 0.81 2.87
N ASP A 72 3.06 2.12 3.01
CA ASP A 72 2.34 3.06 2.15
C ASP A 72 3.23 3.64 1.03
N ASP A 73 2.91 4.85 0.55
CA ASP A 73 3.53 5.47 -0.61
C ASP A 73 4.63 6.49 -0.28
N TYR A 74 5.06 6.58 0.97
CA TYR A 74 6.06 7.57 1.41
C TYR A 74 7.50 7.04 1.24
N PHE A 75 7.93 6.89 -0.01
CA PHE A 75 9.31 6.50 -0.36
C PHE A 75 10.24 7.71 -0.34
N TYR A 76 10.31 8.47 -1.42
CA TYR A 76 10.80 9.84 -1.40
C TYR A 76 9.68 10.80 -1.00
N PRO A 77 9.99 11.98 -0.44
CA PRO A 77 8.94 12.91 -0.02
C PRO A 77 8.12 13.42 -1.22
N TYR A 78 6.87 13.75 -0.98
CA TYR A 78 6.04 14.40 -1.98
C TYR A 78 6.67 15.70 -2.45
N PRO A 79 6.75 15.94 -3.77
CA PRO A 79 7.43 17.10 -4.30
C PRO A 79 6.72 18.40 -3.89
N VAL A 80 7.51 19.37 -3.47
CA VAL A 80 7.06 20.74 -3.18
C VAL A 80 7.61 21.64 -4.29
N PRO A 81 6.76 22.43 -4.97
CA PRO A 81 7.21 23.30 -6.04
C PRO A 81 8.36 24.22 -5.61
N GLY A 82 9.45 24.24 -6.38
CA GLY A 82 10.64 25.06 -6.10
C GLY A 82 11.56 24.51 -5.00
N LEU A 83 11.22 23.39 -4.35
CA LEU A 83 12.06 22.77 -3.33
C LEU A 83 12.64 21.45 -3.85
N PRO A 84 13.92 21.38 -4.25
CA PRO A 84 14.54 20.13 -4.67
C PRO A 84 14.77 19.20 -3.48
N ILE A 85 14.74 17.89 -3.70
CA ILE A 85 15.15 16.90 -2.69
C ILE A 85 16.66 17.02 -2.49
N PRO A 86 17.15 17.23 -1.24
CA PRO A 86 18.56 17.54 -0.98
C PRO A 86 19.42 16.25 -0.84
N ASP A 87 19.43 15.42 -1.86
CA ASP A 87 20.19 14.17 -1.94
C ASP A 87 21.42 14.22 -2.83
N ASP A 88 21.94 15.45 -3.13
CA ASP A 88 23.09 15.65 -4.00
C ASP A 88 24.36 14.95 -3.53
N ALA A 89 24.67 15.07 -2.25
CA ALA A 89 25.84 14.44 -1.65
C ALA A 89 25.76 12.91 -1.71
N THR A 90 24.58 12.35 -1.41
CA THR A 90 24.35 10.91 -1.49
C THR A 90 24.43 10.39 -2.91
N PHE A 91 23.84 11.11 -3.87
CA PHE A 91 23.95 10.76 -5.28
C PHE A 91 25.40 10.79 -5.77
N ALA A 92 26.18 11.81 -5.38
CA ALA A 92 27.57 11.90 -5.75
C ALA A 92 28.41 10.73 -5.20
N ALA A 93 28.15 10.34 -3.94
CA ALA A 93 28.86 9.26 -3.26
C ALA A 93 28.41 7.85 -3.73
N ASN A 94 27.13 7.65 -4.01
CA ASN A 94 26.51 6.33 -4.20
C ASN A 94 25.83 6.19 -5.58
N ARG A 95 26.39 6.76 -6.64
CA ARG A 95 25.77 6.77 -7.98
C ARG A 95 25.44 5.38 -8.54
N ASN A 96 26.17 4.35 -8.16
CA ASN A 96 25.98 2.98 -8.66
C ASN A 96 25.96 2.88 -10.21
N GLY A 97 26.68 3.76 -10.89
CA GLY A 97 26.73 3.83 -12.36
C GLY A 97 25.60 4.61 -13.03
N PHE A 98 24.62 5.10 -12.27
CA PHE A 98 23.52 5.90 -12.81
C PHE A 98 23.98 7.34 -13.16
N ASN A 99 23.57 7.82 -14.33
CA ASN A 99 23.74 9.22 -14.74
C ASN A 99 22.44 10.03 -14.52
N ASN A 100 21.28 9.35 -14.55
CA ASN A 100 19.98 9.96 -14.31
C ASN A 100 19.60 9.82 -12.83
N ARG A 101 19.27 10.95 -12.18
CA ARG A 101 18.91 10.98 -10.77
C ARG A 101 17.59 10.25 -10.47
N ALA A 102 16.61 10.37 -11.35
CA ALA A 102 15.31 9.70 -11.16
C ALA A 102 15.46 8.17 -11.24
N ASP A 103 16.28 7.66 -12.16
CA ASP A 103 16.58 6.23 -12.26
C ASP A 103 17.34 5.73 -11.02
N TRP A 104 18.28 6.52 -10.51
CA TRP A 104 18.98 6.20 -9.28
C TRP A 104 18.05 6.18 -8.06
N ARG A 105 17.13 7.13 -7.95
CA ARG A 105 16.13 7.13 -6.86
C ARG A 105 15.22 5.90 -6.96
N ARG A 106 14.74 5.54 -8.15
CA ARG A 106 13.97 4.31 -8.35
C ARG A 106 14.77 3.05 -7.99
N TYR A 107 16.04 3.01 -8.39
CA TYR A 107 16.93 1.91 -8.00
C TYR A 107 17.05 1.77 -6.47
N ASN A 108 17.19 2.87 -5.73
CA ASN A 108 17.27 2.84 -4.27
C ASN A 108 15.98 2.27 -3.65
N VAL A 109 14.81 2.74 -4.11
CA VAL A 109 13.52 2.24 -3.64
C VAL A 109 13.34 0.77 -4.03
N ASN A 110 13.65 0.39 -5.26
CA ASN A 110 13.59 -1.00 -5.71
C ASN A 110 14.47 -1.93 -4.87
N THR A 111 15.69 -1.48 -4.54
CA THR A 111 16.62 -2.22 -3.69
C THR A 111 16.05 -2.41 -2.29
N PHE A 112 15.48 -1.37 -1.71
CA PHE A 112 14.81 -1.44 -0.41
C PHE A 112 13.62 -2.41 -0.41
N ILE A 113 12.72 -2.33 -1.39
CA ILE A 113 11.55 -3.21 -1.49
C ILE A 113 11.97 -4.67 -1.59
N LYS A 114 12.95 -4.98 -2.46
CA LYS A 114 13.52 -6.34 -2.55
C LYS A 114 14.11 -6.82 -1.22
N MET A 115 14.87 -5.95 -0.55
CA MET A 115 15.48 -6.27 0.74
C MET A 115 14.42 -6.54 1.81
N LEU A 116 13.39 -5.70 1.88
CA LEU A 116 12.31 -5.82 2.86
C LEU A 116 11.48 -7.09 2.62
N TYR A 117 11.12 -7.39 1.37
CA TYR A 117 10.47 -8.64 0.98
C TYR A 117 11.27 -9.87 1.46
N ASN A 118 12.56 -9.91 1.12
CA ASN A 118 13.43 -11.02 1.52
C ASN A 118 13.57 -11.12 3.04
N THR A 119 13.63 -9.99 3.74
CA THR A 119 13.72 -9.95 5.21
C THR A 119 12.48 -10.59 5.84
N VAL A 120 11.28 -10.18 5.41
CA VAL A 120 10.02 -10.73 5.94
C VAL A 120 9.96 -12.24 5.71
N HIS A 121 10.12 -12.68 4.48
CA HIS A 121 9.96 -14.08 4.11
C HIS A 121 11.07 -15.01 4.62
N SER A 122 12.28 -14.48 4.89
CA SER A 122 13.34 -15.26 5.53
C SER A 122 13.06 -15.58 6.99
N ILE A 123 12.20 -14.81 7.65
CA ILE A 123 11.84 -14.99 9.07
C ILE A 123 10.59 -15.85 9.20
N LYS A 124 9.50 -15.45 8.50
CA LYS A 124 8.23 -16.17 8.47
C LYS A 124 7.73 -16.20 7.02
N PRO A 125 7.95 -17.29 6.28
CA PRO A 125 7.61 -17.37 4.84
C PRO A 125 6.12 -17.13 4.52
N TRP A 126 5.25 -17.32 5.51
CA TRP A 126 3.81 -17.13 5.38
C TRP A 126 3.32 -15.71 5.66
N VAL A 127 4.17 -14.84 6.24
CA VAL A 127 3.80 -13.44 6.51
C VAL A 127 3.83 -12.67 5.22
N LYS A 128 2.70 -12.05 4.87
CA LYS A 128 2.51 -11.30 3.63
C LYS A 128 3.22 -9.96 3.68
N PHE A 129 3.78 -9.52 2.57
CA PHE A 129 4.30 -8.17 2.41
C PHE A 129 3.51 -7.41 1.35
N GLY A 130 2.85 -6.31 1.73
CA GLY A 130 2.03 -5.51 0.85
C GLY A 130 2.38 -4.04 0.83
N VAL A 131 1.96 -3.36 -0.23
CA VAL A 131 2.17 -1.93 -0.41
C VAL A 131 0.89 -1.23 -0.85
N SER A 132 0.59 -0.05 -0.27
CA SER A 132 -0.44 0.86 -0.77
C SER A 132 0.20 2.08 -1.46
N PRO A 133 0.49 1.96 -2.77
CA PRO A 133 1.09 3.04 -3.53
C PRO A 133 0.07 4.15 -3.78
N PHE A 134 0.55 5.34 -4.12
CA PHE A 134 -0.30 6.42 -4.62
C PHE A 134 -1.19 5.94 -5.79
N GLY A 135 -2.40 6.48 -5.93
CA GLY A 135 -3.38 5.95 -6.88
C GLY A 135 -2.99 6.07 -8.35
N ILE A 136 -2.19 7.05 -8.74
CA ILE A 136 -1.68 7.22 -10.10
C ILE A 136 -0.26 6.61 -10.17
N TYR A 137 -0.09 5.59 -11.01
CA TYR A 137 1.23 5.01 -11.23
C TYR A 137 2.10 5.94 -12.10
N HIS A 138 1.59 6.26 -13.30
CA HIS A 138 2.23 7.15 -14.27
C HIS A 138 1.14 7.81 -15.11
N ASN A 139 1.31 9.11 -15.44
CA ASN A 139 0.39 9.80 -16.33
C ASN A 139 0.72 9.50 -17.79
N LEU A 140 -0.29 9.20 -18.60
CA LEU A 140 -0.07 8.97 -20.04
C LEU A 140 0.61 10.17 -20.72
N SER A 141 0.30 11.38 -20.25
CA SER A 141 0.89 12.63 -20.76
C SER A 141 2.37 12.83 -20.44
N SER A 142 2.93 12.07 -19.48
CA SER A 142 4.37 12.08 -19.18
C SER A 142 5.20 11.40 -20.29
N GLY A 143 4.56 10.60 -21.15
CA GLY A 143 5.21 9.96 -22.29
C GLY A 143 6.12 8.78 -21.92
N GLY A 144 6.98 8.38 -22.86
CA GLY A 144 7.88 7.26 -22.66
C GLY A 144 7.25 5.89 -22.89
N SER A 145 7.96 4.82 -22.48
CA SER A 145 7.51 3.42 -22.62
C SER A 145 6.82 2.87 -21.38
N VAL A 146 6.75 3.65 -20.29
CA VAL A 146 6.11 3.26 -19.04
C VAL A 146 4.59 3.32 -19.22
N PRO A 147 3.84 2.26 -18.81
CA PRO A 147 2.40 2.27 -18.92
C PRO A 147 1.78 3.41 -18.10
N GLY A 148 1.04 4.30 -18.74
CA GLY A 148 0.36 5.44 -18.10
C GLY A 148 -1.16 5.31 -18.11
N SER A 149 -1.82 5.94 -17.14
CA SER A 149 -3.25 6.19 -17.15
C SER A 149 -3.54 7.58 -17.71
N ASP A 150 -4.74 7.75 -18.30
CA ASP A 150 -5.19 9.07 -18.75
C ASP A 150 -5.61 9.93 -17.54
N THR A 151 -4.61 10.35 -16.80
CA THR A 151 -4.72 11.12 -15.56
C THR A 151 -3.74 12.28 -15.55
N ARG A 152 -3.89 13.17 -14.57
CA ARG A 152 -2.98 14.30 -14.32
C ARG A 152 -2.81 14.45 -12.81
N GLY A 153 -1.58 14.60 -12.35
CA GLY A 153 -1.28 14.79 -10.94
C GLY A 153 -0.01 14.07 -10.53
N LEU A 154 0.21 14.03 -9.24
CA LEU A 154 1.31 13.28 -8.63
C LEU A 154 1.26 11.81 -9.06
N GLN A 155 2.42 11.22 -9.31
CA GLN A 155 2.54 9.85 -9.81
C GLN A 155 3.64 9.09 -9.05
N ASN A 156 3.45 7.77 -8.93
CA ASN A 156 4.43 6.92 -8.26
C ASN A 156 5.79 6.95 -8.96
N TYR A 157 5.78 6.72 -10.27
CA TYR A 157 6.99 6.44 -11.05
C TYR A 157 7.94 7.64 -11.12
N ASP A 158 7.42 8.83 -11.46
CA ASP A 158 8.27 10.02 -11.69
C ASP A 158 8.45 10.90 -10.46
N ASP A 159 7.44 10.97 -9.58
CA ASP A 159 7.44 11.90 -8.45
C ASP A 159 7.87 11.24 -7.14
N LEU A 160 7.45 9.99 -6.89
CA LEU A 160 7.78 9.24 -5.68
C LEU A 160 8.87 8.20 -5.91
N TYR A 161 9.30 8.03 -7.16
CA TYR A 161 10.33 7.07 -7.59
C TYR A 161 10.01 5.63 -7.22
N ALA A 162 8.72 5.30 -7.23
CA ALA A 162 8.15 4.01 -6.85
C ALA A 162 7.71 3.22 -8.08
N ASP A 163 8.52 2.24 -8.49
CA ASP A 163 8.24 1.39 -9.64
C ASP A 163 7.43 0.14 -9.24
N VAL A 164 6.16 0.37 -8.88
CA VAL A 164 5.26 -0.66 -8.34
C VAL A 164 5.05 -1.81 -9.31
N LEU A 165 4.93 -1.53 -10.62
CA LEU A 165 4.75 -2.59 -11.62
C LEU A 165 5.99 -3.48 -11.73
N PHE A 166 7.18 -2.90 -11.58
CA PHE A 166 8.41 -3.67 -11.51
C PHE A 166 8.42 -4.60 -10.29
N TRP A 167 8.02 -4.11 -9.11
CA TRP A 167 7.96 -4.94 -7.89
C TRP A 167 6.98 -6.10 -8.04
N VAL A 168 5.80 -5.84 -8.62
CA VAL A 168 4.81 -6.87 -8.94
C VAL A 168 5.39 -7.91 -9.90
N GLY A 169 6.01 -7.46 -10.98
CA GLY A 169 6.61 -8.33 -11.99
C GLY A 169 7.78 -9.18 -11.46
N GLN A 170 8.56 -8.64 -10.51
CA GLN A 170 9.65 -9.35 -9.84
C GLN A 170 9.18 -10.24 -8.69
N GLY A 171 7.92 -10.15 -8.27
CA GLY A 171 7.40 -10.88 -7.15
C GLY A 171 7.90 -10.39 -5.78
N TRP A 172 8.25 -9.10 -5.65
CA TRP A 172 8.77 -8.50 -4.41
C TRP A 172 7.69 -7.88 -3.53
N VAL A 173 6.43 -8.07 -3.87
CA VAL A 173 5.27 -7.75 -3.04
C VAL A 173 4.26 -8.89 -3.17
N ASP A 174 3.52 -9.17 -2.12
CA ASP A 174 2.50 -10.21 -2.12
C ASP A 174 1.13 -9.67 -2.52
N TYR A 175 0.87 -8.39 -2.27
CA TYR A 175 -0.35 -7.72 -2.71
C TYR A 175 -0.12 -6.21 -2.86
N VAL A 176 -0.98 -5.57 -3.63
CA VAL A 176 -0.96 -4.12 -3.85
C VAL A 176 -2.31 -3.49 -3.56
N VAL A 177 -2.29 -2.26 -3.00
CA VAL A 177 -3.47 -1.52 -2.57
C VAL A 177 -3.38 -0.07 -3.08
N PRO A 178 -3.52 0.22 -4.39
CA PRO A 178 -3.45 1.58 -4.87
C PRO A 178 -4.52 2.46 -4.21
N GLN A 179 -4.13 3.65 -3.77
CA GLN A 179 -4.97 4.59 -3.03
C GLN A 179 -5.87 5.38 -4.00
N LEU A 180 -7.04 4.81 -4.38
CA LEU A 180 -7.98 5.45 -5.28
C LEU A 180 -8.96 6.35 -4.50
N TYR A 181 -8.46 7.46 -3.95
CA TYR A 181 -9.20 8.32 -3.04
C TYR A 181 -10.08 9.38 -3.74
N TRP A 182 -10.08 9.42 -5.07
CA TRP A 182 -10.89 10.35 -5.85
C TRP A 182 -12.30 9.83 -6.13
N PRO A 183 -13.26 10.71 -6.45
CA PRO A 183 -14.58 10.27 -6.87
C PRO A 183 -14.58 9.71 -8.29
N ILE A 184 -15.61 8.94 -8.62
CA ILE A 184 -15.98 8.64 -10.00
C ILE A 184 -16.35 9.96 -10.68
N GLY A 185 -15.81 10.20 -11.88
CA GLY A 185 -16.00 11.44 -12.63
C GLY A 185 -15.00 12.55 -12.31
N HIS A 186 -13.99 12.30 -11.47
CA HIS A 186 -12.97 13.30 -11.18
C HIS A 186 -12.16 13.64 -12.44
N SER A 187 -12.07 14.94 -12.79
CA SER A 187 -11.50 15.41 -14.05
C SER A 187 -10.05 15.00 -14.30
N SER A 188 -9.26 14.88 -13.25
CA SER A 188 -7.80 14.61 -13.36
C SER A 188 -7.40 13.20 -12.90
N ALA A 189 -8.19 12.55 -12.05
CA ALA A 189 -7.88 11.26 -11.47
C ALA A 189 -9.18 10.47 -11.22
N ASP A 190 -9.90 10.19 -12.30
CA ASP A 190 -11.17 9.48 -12.23
C ASP A 190 -10.99 8.08 -11.64
N TYR A 191 -11.77 7.77 -10.62
CA TYR A 191 -11.76 6.48 -9.93
C TYR A 191 -11.99 5.29 -10.88
N ASP A 192 -13.00 5.35 -11.76
CA ASP A 192 -13.29 4.27 -12.72
C ASP A 192 -12.10 4.03 -13.66
N ARG A 193 -11.53 5.11 -14.19
CA ARG A 193 -10.36 5.04 -15.08
C ARG A 193 -9.16 4.41 -14.39
N LEU A 194 -8.86 4.82 -13.17
CA LEU A 194 -7.76 4.26 -12.38
C LEU A 194 -8.01 2.81 -11.99
N LEU A 195 -9.22 2.46 -11.58
CA LEU A 195 -9.57 1.08 -11.25
C LEU A 195 -9.35 0.14 -12.44
N ARG A 196 -9.85 0.50 -13.63
CA ARG A 196 -9.64 -0.25 -14.88
C ARG A 196 -8.16 -0.39 -15.21
N TRP A 197 -7.42 0.69 -15.02
CA TRP A 197 -5.98 0.69 -15.28
C TRP A 197 -5.24 -0.28 -14.35
N TRP A 198 -5.47 -0.20 -13.04
CA TRP A 198 -4.86 -1.10 -12.06
C TRP A 198 -5.29 -2.56 -12.26
N ALA A 199 -6.57 -2.80 -12.49
CA ALA A 199 -7.10 -4.14 -12.77
C ALA A 199 -6.41 -4.83 -13.97
N LYS A 200 -5.99 -4.03 -14.96
CA LYS A 200 -5.25 -4.50 -16.12
C LYS A 200 -3.76 -4.73 -15.86
N HIS A 201 -3.11 -3.88 -15.05
CA HIS A 201 -1.65 -3.82 -14.96
C HIS A 201 -1.06 -4.45 -13.70
N ALA A 202 -1.82 -4.64 -12.62
CA ALA A 202 -1.35 -5.31 -11.41
C ALA A 202 -1.39 -6.84 -11.50
N ALA A 203 -1.39 -7.39 -12.70
CA ALA A 203 -1.51 -8.83 -12.95
C ALA A 203 -0.40 -9.64 -12.26
N GLY A 204 -0.78 -10.76 -11.66
CA GLY A 204 0.12 -11.69 -10.99
C GLY A 204 0.22 -11.53 -9.47
N ARG A 205 -0.35 -10.46 -8.92
CA ARG A 205 -0.49 -10.27 -7.46
C ARG A 205 -1.91 -9.85 -7.10
N PRO A 206 -2.44 -10.27 -5.93
CA PRO A 206 -3.72 -9.77 -5.43
C PRO A 206 -3.79 -8.25 -5.43
N LEU A 207 -4.85 -7.74 -6.03
CA LEU A 207 -5.16 -6.32 -6.09
C LEU A 207 -6.32 -6.01 -5.15
N TYR A 208 -6.08 -5.11 -4.20
CA TYR A 208 -7.12 -4.50 -3.37
C TYR A 208 -7.19 -3.02 -3.70
N ILE A 209 -8.34 -2.39 -3.49
CA ILE A 209 -8.50 -0.97 -3.78
C ILE A 209 -8.56 -0.17 -2.49
N GLY A 210 -7.62 0.76 -2.32
CA GLY A 210 -7.64 1.72 -1.23
C GLY A 210 -8.76 2.73 -1.41
N GLN A 211 -9.60 2.90 -0.39
CA GLN A 211 -10.71 3.86 -0.39
C GLN A 211 -10.63 4.80 0.82
N ASP A 212 -10.89 6.07 0.59
CA ASP A 212 -11.09 7.07 1.62
C ASP A 212 -12.60 7.20 1.90
N VAL A 213 -13.01 6.91 3.14
CA VAL A 213 -14.43 6.93 3.54
C VAL A 213 -15.01 8.33 3.43
N GLU A 214 -14.35 9.32 4.03
CA GLU A 214 -14.86 10.70 4.06
C GLU A 214 -15.03 11.26 2.66
N ARG A 215 -14.03 11.07 1.79
CA ARG A 215 -14.12 11.50 0.40
C ARG A 215 -15.16 10.74 -0.41
N THR A 216 -15.44 9.49 -0.04
CA THR A 216 -16.44 8.68 -0.72
C THR A 216 -17.87 9.10 -0.38
N VAL A 217 -18.13 9.50 0.88
CA VAL A 217 -19.49 9.76 1.35
C VAL A 217 -19.87 11.23 1.46
N SER A 218 -18.90 12.13 1.70
CA SER A 218 -19.17 13.54 1.97
C SER A 218 -18.45 14.52 1.05
N LYS A 219 -17.33 14.11 0.45
CA LYS A 219 -16.53 14.93 -0.48
C LYS A 219 -16.34 14.23 -1.83
N ALA A 220 -17.33 13.43 -2.18
CA ALA A 220 -17.22 12.45 -3.25
C ALA A 220 -16.96 13.06 -4.62
N ASP A 221 -17.64 14.15 -4.94
CA ASP A 221 -17.57 14.77 -6.25
C ASP A 221 -17.36 16.29 -6.11
N LEU A 222 -16.30 16.80 -6.71
CA LEU A 222 -16.02 18.25 -6.74
C LEU A 222 -17.13 19.04 -7.45
N ASN A 223 -17.81 18.40 -8.40
CA ASN A 223 -18.94 19.01 -9.14
C ASN A 223 -20.28 18.74 -8.46
N ASN A 224 -20.36 17.73 -7.60
CA ASN A 224 -21.55 17.36 -6.85
C ASN A 224 -21.17 16.76 -5.48
N PRO A 225 -20.78 17.60 -4.52
CA PRO A 225 -20.25 17.16 -3.23
C PRO A 225 -21.28 16.45 -2.32
N THR A 226 -22.56 16.45 -2.70
CA THR A 226 -23.62 15.79 -1.93
C THR A 226 -23.85 14.33 -2.34
N VAL A 227 -23.21 13.85 -3.42
CA VAL A 227 -23.42 12.49 -3.90
C VAL A 227 -22.52 11.50 -3.14
N ASN A 228 -23.13 10.61 -2.36
CA ASN A 228 -22.44 9.47 -1.80
C ASN A 228 -22.18 8.41 -2.89
N GLN A 229 -20.93 8.15 -3.19
CA GLN A 229 -20.52 7.21 -4.25
C GLN A 229 -20.16 5.81 -3.74
N MET A 230 -20.41 5.50 -2.48
CA MET A 230 -20.01 4.22 -1.89
C MET A 230 -20.54 3.04 -2.73
N ASN A 231 -21.84 2.99 -2.97
CA ASN A 231 -22.45 1.89 -3.70
C ASN A 231 -21.88 1.77 -5.12
N ALA A 232 -21.79 2.88 -5.85
CA ALA A 232 -21.23 2.89 -7.20
C ALA A 232 -19.79 2.38 -7.24
N LYS A 233 -18.94 2.75 -6.27
CA LYS A 233 -17.57 2.27 -6.18
C LYS A 233 -17.49 0.78 -5.86
N PHE A 234 -18.32 0.26 -4.95
CA PHE A 234 -18.36 -1.17 -4.62
C PHE A 234 -18.85 -2.01 -5.79
N GLU A 235 -19.92 -1.60 -6.46
CA GLU A 235 -20.43 -2.28 -7.66
C GLU A 235 -19.37 -2.32 -8.77
N LEU A 236 -18.71 -1.20 -8.99
CA LEU A 236 -17.65 -1.11 -9.98
C LEU A 236 -16.47 -2.04 -9.63
N GLN A 237 -16.02 -2.09 -8.39
CA GLN A 237 -14.96 -3.01 -7.96
C GLN A 237 -15.34 -4.48 -8.21
N ARG A 238 -16.57 -4.86 -7.86
CA ARG A 238 -17.08 -6.23 -8.04
C ARG A 238 -17.20 -6.65 -9.50
N SER A 239 -17.26 -5.70 -10.43
CA SER A 239 -17.26 -6.00 -11.86
C SER A 239 -15.90 -6.47 -12.40
N PHE A 240 -14.81 -6.35 -11.61
CA PHE A 240 -13.46 -6.76 -11.98
C PHE A 240 -13.01 -8.00 -11.19
N PRO A 241 -12.96 -9.20 -11.79
CA PRO A 241 -12.54 -10.42 -11.11
C PRO A 241 -11.09 -10.36 -10.56
N SER A 242 -10.24 -9.50 -11.11
CA SER A 242 -8.87 -9.27 -10.63
C SER A 242 -8.81 -8.49 -9.32
N VAL A 243 -9.88 -7.78 -8.93
CA VAL A 243 -9.96 -7.04 -7.68
C VAL A 243 -10.45 -7.97 -6.58
N GLN A 244 -9.58 -8.27 -5.62
CA GLN A 244 -9.84 -9.22 -4.54
C GLN A 244 -10.58 -8.62 -3.35
N GLY A 245 -10.69 -7.29 -3.30
CA GLY A 245 -11.36 -6.58 -2.22
C GLY A 245 -10.92 -5.11 -2.11
N HIS A 246 -11.12 -4.53 -0.94
CA HIS A 246 -10.78 -3.13 -0.68
C HIS A 246 -10.13 -2.97 0.69
N VAL A 247 -9.35 -1.89 0.84
CA VAL A 247 -8.77 -1.43 2.09
C VAL A 247 -9.31 -0.04 2.39
N ILE A 248 -9.85 0.14 3.57
CA ILE A 248 -10.59 1.34 3.95
C ILE A 248 -9.71 2.28 4.76
N TRP A 249 -9.50 3.46 4.31
CA TRP A 249 -8.94 4.58 5.04
C TRP A 249 -10.10 5.48 5.52
N TYR A 250 -10.34 5.65 6.77
CA TYR A 250 -9.67 5.04 7.93
C TYR A 250 -10.73 4.54 8.92
N SER A 251 -10.35 3.68 9.85
CA SER A 251 -11.29 2.96 10.74
C SER A 251 -12.21 3.86 11.55
N ALA A 252 -11.73 5.02 12.03
CA ALA A 252 -12.56 5.92 12.82
C ALA A 252 -13.78 6.46 12.05
N ALA A 253 -13.65 6.72 10.74
CA ALA A 253 -14.77 7.14 9.90
C ALA A 253 -15.83 6.02 9.74
N VAL A 254 -15.37 4.76 9.65
CA VAL A 254 -16.26 3.59 9.65
C VAL A 254 -16.97 3.42 11.01
N VAL A 255 -16.22 3.55 12.11
CA VAL A 255 -16.79 3.44 13.48
C VAL A 255 -17.85 4.52 13.74
N ARG A 256 -17.62 5.74 13.22
CA ARG A 256 -18.61 6.83 13.27
C ARG A 256 -19.79 6.64 12.31
N ASN A 257 -19.77 5.61 11.48
CA ASN A 257 -20.77 5.33 10.46
C ASN A 257 -21.01 6.53 9.51
N GLU A 258 -19.96 7.22 9.11
CA GLU A 258 -20.07 8.39 8.23
C GLU A 258 -20.77 8.04 6.93
N GLY A 259 -21.77 8.82 6.56
CA GLY A 259 -22.60 8.61 5.36
C GLY A 259 -23.23 7.22 5.28
N ASN A 260 -23.52 6.58 6.42
CA ASN A 260 -24.00 5.19 6.54
C ASN A 260 -23.03 4.12 6.04
N TYR A 261 -21.74 4.42 6.00
CA TYR A 261 -20.73 3.51 5.41
C TYR A 261 -20.71 2.14 6.10
N ALA A 262 -20.66 2.10 7.44
CA ALA A 262 -20.65 0.85 8.19
C ALA A 262 -21.96 0.07 8.04
N TYR A 263 -23.09 0.79 8.02
CA TYR A 263 -24.41 0.19 7.81
C TYR A 263 -24.49 -0.50 6.43
N GLU A 264 -24.05 0.18 5.37
CA GLU A 264 -24.05 -0.37 4.02
C GLU A 264 -23.09 -1.56 3.88
N LEU A 265 -21.92 -1.52 4.50
CA LEU A 265 -21.03 -2.67 4.56
C LEU A 265 -21.73 -3.88 5.16
N GLN A 266 -22.32 -3.71 6.34
CA GLN A 266 -22.92 -4.80 7.10
C GLN A 266 -24.17 -5.37 6.44
N ASN A 267 -24.99 -4.54 5.80
CA ASN A 267 -26.31 -4.94 5.31
C ASN A 267 -26.37 -5.22 3.80
N ASN A 268 -25.37 -4.76 3.02
CA ASN A 268 -25.39 -4.92 1.58
C ASN A 268 -24.15 -5.61 1.01
N TYR A 269 -22.94 -5.31 1.55
CA TYR A 269 -21.70 -5.75 0.90
C TYR A 269 -20.97 -6.87 1.66
N HIS A 270 -21.02 -6.89 2.99
CA HIS A 270 -20.35 -7.87 3.84
C HIS A 270 -21.37 -8.70 4.65
N LEU A 271 -22.40 -9.22 3.99
CA LEU A 271 -23.47 -10.02 4.61
C LEU A 271 -22.95 -11.31 5.24
N THR A 272 -21.86 -11.85 4.72
CA THR A 272 -21.22 -13.07 5.22
C THR A 272 -19.72 -12.85 5.34
N PRO A 273 -19.03 -13.54 6.27
CA PRO A 273 -17.58 -13.56 6.30
C PRO A 273 -17.00 -14.03 4.98
N ALA A 274 -16.04 -13.29 4.44
CA ALA A 274 -15.28 -13.70 3.27
C ALA A 274 -14.06 -14.53 3.69
N LEU A 275 -13.71 -15.52 2.87
CA LEU A 275 -12.43 -16.20 3.01
C LEU A 275 -11.30 -15.26 2.58
N VAL A 276 -10.16 -15.39 3.25
CA VAL A 276 -8.94 -14.69 2.81
C VAL A 276 -8.55 -15.19 1.42
N PRO A 277 -8.26 -14.30 0.46
CA PRO A 277 -7.85 -14.71 -0.87
C PRO A 277 -6.60 -15.59 -0.84
N GLN A 278 -6.60 -16.65 -1.65
CA GLN A 278 -5.46 -17.54 -1.75
C GLN A 278 -4.27 -16.86 -2.41
N MET A 279 -3.08 -17.14 -1.89
CA MET A 279 -1.80 -16.71 -2.45
C MET A 279 -0.92 -17.94 -2.73
N PRO A 280 -1.13 -18.64 -3.86
CA PRO A 280 -0.45 -19.90 -4.16
C PRO A 280 1.07 -19.79 -4.21
N PHE A 281 1.60 -18.60 -4.48
CA PHE A 281 3.04 -18.33 -4.48
C PHE A 281 3.65 -18.26 -3.06
N ILE A 282 2.81 -18.18 -2.01
CA ILE A 282 3.23 -18.29 -0.61
C ILE A 282 3.04 -19.74 -0.13
N ASP A 283 1.84 -20.29 -0.32
CA ASP A 283 1.52 -21.67 0.01
C ASP A 283 0.43 -22.20 -0.94
N ASP A 284 0.76 -23.23 -1.69
CA ASP A 284 -0.12 -23.92 -2.65
C ASP A 284 -0.62 -25.28 -2.14
N LYS A 285 -0.24 -25.65 -0.91
CA LYS A 285 -0.59 -26.95 -0.36
C LYS A 285 -2.02 -26.97 0.14
N ALA A 286 -2.83 -27.79 -0.50
CA ALA A 286 -4.18 -28.03 -0.04
C ALA A 286 -4.17 -28.66 1.37
N PRO A 287 -5.03 -28.20 2.30
CA PRO A 287 -5.17 -28.84 3.61
C PRO A 287 -5.63 -30.29 3.44
N LYS A 288 -5.28 -31.14 4.40
CA LYS A 288 -5.77 -32.52 4.41
C LYS A 288 -7.28 -32.54 4.50
N LYS A 289 -7.90 -33.46 3.76
CA LYS A 289 -9.36 -33.65 3.82
C LYS A 289 -9.82 -33.92 5.25
N PRO A 290 -10.88 -33.27 5.75
CA PRO A 290 -11.46 -33.59 7.04
C PRO A 290 -11.82 -35.06 7.12
N ARG A 291 -11.54 -35.70 8.24
CA ARG A 291 -11.93 -37.11 8.48
C ARG A 291 -13.07 -37.14 9.50
N LYS A 292 -13.87 -38.22 9.45
CA LYS A 292 -14.96 -38.47 10.39
C LYS A 292 -15.94 -37.28 10.49
N LEU A 293 -16.26 -36.66 9.35
CA LEU A 293 -17.21 -35.56 9.31
C LEU A 293 -18.56 -36.02 9.89
N LYS A 294 -19.03 -35.30 10.90
CA LYS A 294 -20.36 -35.44 11.47
C LYS A 294 -21.06 -34.10 11.47
N ALA A 295 -22.36 -34.12 11.30
CA ALA A 295 -23.19 -32.94 11.27
C ALA A 295 -24.33 -33.10 12.30
N MET A 296 -24.67 -32.06 13.02
CA MET A 296 -25.72 -32.06 14.01
C MET A 296 -26.40 -30.68 14.11
N TRP A 297 -27.72 -30.68 14.17
CA TRP A 297 -28.51 -29.51 14.53
C TRP A 297 -28.44 -29.26 16.01
N MET A 298 -28.17 -28.03 16.39
CA MET A 298 -28.24 -27.52 17.77
C MET A 298 -29.23 -26.35 17.82
N PRO A 299 -29.70 -25.92 18.99
CA PRO A 299 -30.69 -24.83 19.11
C PRO A 299 -30.24 -23.51 18.47
N ASP A 300 -28.94 -23.27 18.40
CA ASP A 300 -28.29 -22.05 17.91
C ASP A 300 -27.66 -22.20 16.52
N GLY A 301 -27.78 -23.38 15.86
CA GLY A 301 -27.27 -23.56 14.51
C GLY A 301 -26.96 -25.00 14.12
N TYR A 302 -26.36 -25.12 12.93
CA TYR A 302 -25.92 -26.40 12.36
C TYR A 302 -24.42 -26.56 12.53
N TYR A 303 -24.00 -27.56 13.29
CA TYR A 303 -22.62 -27.80 13.66
C TYR A 303 -22.00 -28.92 12.84
N LEU A 304 -20.77 -28.69 12.36
CA LEU A 304 -19.94 -29.68 11.70
C LEU A 304 -18.75 -30.02 12.60
N PHE A 305 -18.53 -31.32 12.82
CA PHE A 305 -17.42 -31.87 13.60
C PHE A 305 -16.55 -32.73 12.69
N TRP A 306 -15.24 -32.63 12.83
CA TRP A 306 -14.28 -33.45 12.09
C TRP A 306 -12.99 -33.65 12.88
N THR A 307 -12.17 -34.61 12.44
CA THR A 307 -10.83 -34.90 12.99
C THR A 307 -9.80 -34.91 11.88
#